data_4da75e5ef48447ea973058a7c44f2c7d
#
_entry.id   4da75e5ef48447ea973058a7c44f2c7d
#
_cell.length_a   1.000
_cell.length_b   1.000
_cell.length_c   1.000
_cell.angle_alpha   90.00
_cell.angle_beta   90.00
_cell.angle_gamma   90.00
#
_symmetry.space_group_name_H-M   'P 1'
#
loop_
_entity.id
_entity.type
_entity.pdbx_description
1 polymer ?
#
loop_
_entity_poly.entity_id
_entity_poly.type
_entity_poly.pdbx_seq_one_letter_code
_entity_poly.pdbx_strand_id
1 'polypeptide(L)'
;EYAYQLYYIKNAEKYYNGEATADELGINVIDDYTLEVTLEAPTTYFPQLLAFPTYAPLREDIVSADPEGWATKPETYVTNGAFKLVRWDMKDQLVFEKNEN
;
A
#
# COMPACT_ATOMS: atom_id res chain seq x y z
N GLU A 1 7.48 8.21 -6.27
CA GLU A 1 6.94 9.38 -7.03
C GLU A 1 5.70 9.99 -6.38
N TYR A 2 4.78 9.21 -5.77
CA TYR A 2 3.51 9.69 -5.24
C TYR A 2 3.45 9.80 -3.72
N ALA A 3 4.58 9.90 -3.02
CA ALA A 3 4.63 10.00 -1.56
C ALA A 3 3.79 11.16 -1.01
N TYR A 4 3.71 12.27 -1.74
CA TYR A 4 2.90 13.43 -1.34
C TYR A 4 1.40 13.11 -1.14
N GLN A 5 0.89 12.05 -1.73
CA GLN A 5 -0.48 11.59 -1.49
C GLN A 5 -0.70 11.10 -0.05
N LEU A 6 0.36 10.70 0.64
CA LEU A 6 0.32 10.25 2.03
C LEU A 6 0.48 11.41 3.04
N TYR A 7 0.78 12.63 2.60
CA TYR A 7 1.05 13.79 3.48
C TYR A 7 -0.19 14.30 4.22
N TYR A 8 -1.36 13.77 3.93
CA TYR A 8 -2.55 13.96 4.75
C TYR A 8 -2.45 13.28 6.12
N ILE A 9 -1.63 12.25 6.24
CA ILE A 9 -1.36 11.54 7.50
C ILE A 9 -0.40 12.38 8.33
N LYS A 10 -0.70 12.52 9.62
CA LYS A 10 0.13 13.29 10.57
C LYS A 10 1.59 12.86 10.50
N ASN A 11 2.47 13.85 10.37
CA ASN A 11 3.93 13.70 10.26
C ASN A 11 4.44 12.87 9.06
N ALA A 12 3.61 12.48 8.10
CA ALA A 12 4.07 11.68 6.96
C ALA A 12 5.07 12.43 6.07
N GLU A 13 4.87 13.73 5.82
CA GLU A 13 5.82 14.55 5.09
C GLU A 13 7.16 14.69 5.82
N LYS A 14 7.11 14.92 7.14
CA LYS A 14 8.32 15.01 7.98
C LYS A 14 9.10 13.69 8.00
N TYR A 15 8.39 12.57 8.11
CA TYR A 15 9.00 11.26 8.03
C TYR A 15 9.68 11.02 6.67
N TYR A 16 9.01 11.36 5.58
CA TYR A 16 9.57 11.24 4.23
C TYR A 16 10.85 12.08 4.05
N ASN A 17 10.90 13.27 4.65
CA ASN A 17 12.05 14.17 4.62
C ASN A 17 13.16 13.80 5.63
N GLY A 18 12.95 12.78 6.47
CA GLY A 18 13.90 12.38 7.51
C GLY A 18 13.88 13.25 8.76
N GLU A 19 12.82 14.04 8.95
CA GLU A 19 12.65 14.99 10.08
C GLU A 19 11.82 14.40 11.23
N ALA A 20 11.24 13.22 11.04
CA ALA A 20 10.47 12.49 12.04
C ALA A 20 10.78 11.00 11.98
N THR A 21 10.53 10.28 13.09
CA THR A 21 10.65 8.82 13.16
C THR A 21 9.34 8.12 12.80
N ALA A 22 9.40 6.81 12.54
CA ALA A 22 8.20 6.02 12.23
C ALA A 22 7.18 6.04 13.38
N ASP A 23 7.64 6.08 14.63
CA ASP A 23 6.78 6.11 15.83
C ASP A 23 5.99 7.43 15.98
N GLU A 24 6.41 8.48 15.27
CA GLU A 24 5.75 9.79 15.28
C GLU A 24 4.68 9.92 14.18
N LEU A 25 4.59 8.92 13.28
CA LEU A 25 3.53 8.89 12.27
C LEU A 25 2.15 8.77 12.91
N GLY A 26 1.18 9.42 12.29
CA GLY A 26 -0.24 9.29 12.67
C GLY A 26 -0.84 7.95 12.29
N ILE A 27 -0.11 6.85 12.48
CA ILE A 27 -0.57 5.49 12.19
C ILE A 27 -0.36 4.65 13.45
N ASN A 28 -1.45 4.09 13.96
CA ASN A 28 -1.42 3.28 15.18
C ASN A 28 -2.18 1.96 14.97
N VAL A 29 -1.49 0.84 15.15
CA VAL A 29 -2.08 -0.49 15.13
C VAL A 29 -2.61 -0.79 16.53
N ILE A 30 -3.93 -0.80 16.70
CA ILE A 30 -4.58 -1.05 18.00
C ILE A 30 -4.65 -2.54 18.27
N ASP A 31 -5.05 -3.33 17.27
CA ASP A 31 -5.12 -4.77 17.29
C ASP A 31 -5.06 -5.35 15.86
N ASP A 32 -5.17 -6.66 15.71
CA ASP A 32 -5.06 -7.36 14.42
C ASP A 32 -6.09 -6.91 13.36
N TYR A 33 -7.15 -6.22 13.77
CA TYR A 33 -8.26 -5.81 12.91
C TYR A 33 -8.53 -4.30 12.93
N THR A 34 -7.76 -3.55 13.76
CA THR A 34 -8.02 -2.13 13.99
C THR A 34 -6.77 -1.30 13.73
N LEU A 35 -6.85 -0.47 12.70
CA LEU A 35 -5.84 0.53 12.36
C LEU A 35 -6.42 1.93 12.60
N GLU A 36 -5.75 2.72 13.43
CA GLU A 36 -6.08 4.12 13.64
C GLU A 36 -5.17 5.02 12.81
N VAL A 37 -5.77 5.94 12.06
CA VAL A 37 -5.04 6.93 11.27
C VAL A 37 -5.42 8.33 11.73
N THR A 38 -4.41 9.07 12.18
CA THR A 38 -4.54 10.49 12.55
C THR A 38 -4.10 11.36 11.37
N LEU A 39 -4.93 12.31 10.99
CA LEU A 39 -4.63 13.22 9.89
C LEU A 39 -3.93 14.49 10.38
N GLU A 40 -3.12 15.12 9.51
CA GLU A 40 -2.46 16.41 9.78
C GLU A 40 -3.49 17.53 10.01
N ALA A 41 -4.57 17.51 9.25
CA ALA A 41 -5.69 18.44 9.37
C ALA A 41 -7.02 17.74 9.02
N PRO A 42 -8.16 18.27 9.47
CA PRO A 42 -9.46 17.72 9.10
C PRO A 42 -9.65 17.69 7.58
N THR A 43 -9.84 16.48 7.03
CA THR A 43 -9.92 16.24 5.59
C THR A 43 -11.17 15.40 5.30
N THR A 44 -12.25 16.04 4.88
CA THR A 44 -13.56 15.39 4.68
C THR A 44 -13.56 14.38 3.52
N TYR A 45 -12.67 14.52 2.57
CA TYR A 45 -12.51 13.64 1.41
C TYR A 45 -11.42 12.55 1.60
N PHE A 46 -10.86 12.41 2.79
CA PHE A 46 -9.84 11.39 3.06
C PHE A 46 -10.30 9.97 2.71
N PRO A 47 -11.56 9.55 2.96
CA PRO A 47 -12.02 8.23 2.54
C PRO A 47 -11.92 7.98 1.02
N GLN A 48 -12.10 9.01 0.20
CA GLN A 48 -11.95 8.91 -1.25
C GLN A 48 -10.48 8.76 -1.67
N LEU A 49 -9.54 9.36 -0.91
CA LEU A 49 -8.10 9.20 -1.15
C LEU A 49 -7.63 7.75 -0.94
N LEU A 50 -8.28 7.00 -0.06
CA LEU A 50 -7.94 5.59 0.19
C LEU A 50 -8.14 4.69 -1.05
N ALA A 51 -8.90 5.15 -2.04
CA ALA A 51 -9.03 4.46 -3.32
C ALA A 51 -7.83 4.67 -4.26
N PHE A 52 -6.92 5.59 -3.92
CA PHE A 52 -5.72 5.81 -4.71
C PHE A 52 -4.70 4.68 -4.48
N PRO A 53 -4.06 4.13 -5.54
CA PRO A 53 -3.20 2.95 -5.44
C PRO A 53 -2.07 3.03 -4.40
N THR A 54 -1.57 4.23 -4.10
CA THR A 54 -0.52 4.44 -3.09
C THR A 54 -0.97 4.04 -1.66
N TYR A 55 -2.28 4.01 -1.40
CA TYR A 55 -2.84 3.56 -0.12
C TYR A 55 -3.14 2.05 -0.07
N ALA A 56 -2.92 1.32 -1.16
CA ALA A 56 -3.13 -0.12 -1.16
C ALA A 56 -2.16 -0.80 -0.16
N PRO A 57 -2.67 -1.70 0.71
CA PRO A 57 -1.81 -2.41 1.66
C PRO A 57 -0.85 -3.34 0.93
N LEU A 58 0.38 -3.41 1.41
CA LEU A 58 1.42 -4.28 0.89
C LEU A 58 1.90 -5.25 1.98
N ARG A 59 2.33 -6.43 1.58
CA ARG A 59 2.97 -7.39 2.47
C ARG A 59 4.46 -7.13 2.53
N GLU A 60 4.93 -6.72 3.71
CA GLU A 60 6.32 -6.38 3.95
C GLU A 60 7.28 -7.55 3.63
N ASP A 61 6.91 -8.76 4.05
CA ASP A 61 7.72 -9.97 3.82
C ASP A 61 7.99 -10.24 2.32
N ILE A 62 7.01 -9.96 1.47
CA ILE A 62 7.11 -10.13 0.01
C ILE A 62 7.90 -8.98 -0.62
N VAL A 63 7.57 -7.74 -0.26
CA VAL A 63 8.22 -6.55 -0.81
C VAL A 63 9.70 -6.52 -0.42
N SER A 64 10.03 -6.84 0.84
CA SER A 64 11.42 -6.84 1.33
C SER A 64 12.27 -7.93 0.72
N ALA A 65 11.69 -9.07 0.31
CA ALA A 65 12.40 -10.16 -0.34
C ALA A 65 12.83 -9.81 -1.78
N ASP A 66 12.05 -9.00 -2.50
CA ASP A 66 12.34 -8.59 -3.87
C ASP A 66 11.73 -7.19 -4.16
N PRO A 67 12.34 -6.11 -3.65
CA PRO A 67 11.75 -4.76 -3.71
C PRO A 67 11.44 -4.26 -5.12
N GLU A 68 12.20 -4.70 -6.12
CA GLU A 68 12.04 -4.23 -7.50
C GLU A 68 11.18 -5.16 -8.35
N GLY A 69 11.13 -6.46 -8.02
CA GLY A 69 10.51 -7.47 -8.88
C GLY A 69 9.19 -8.04 -8.37
N TRP A 70 8.83 -7.83 -7.10
CA TRP A 70 7.65 -8.47 -6.48
C TRP A 70 6.35 -8.22 -7.26
N ALA A 71 6.18 -7.03 -7.83
CA ALA A 71 4.96 -6.63 -8.54
C ALA A 71 4.89 -7.13 -9.99
N THR A 72 5.91 -7.83 -10.49
CA THR A 72 5.99 -8.30 -11.87
C THR A 72 5.99 -9.83 -12.00
N LYS A 73 5.86 -10.53 -10.89
CA LYS A 73 5.89 -12.00 -10.83
C LYS A 73 4.58 -12.53 -10.25
N PRO A 74 3.90 -13.47 -10.92
CA PRO A 74 2.66 -14.05 -10.41
C PRO A 74 2.78 -14.62 -9.00
N GLU A 75 3.93 -15.23 -8.68
CA GLU A 75 4.18 -15.90 -7.39
C GLU A 75 4.22 -14.93 -6.20
N THR A 76 4.59 -13.69 -6.45
CA THR A 76 4.74 -12.65 -5.43
C THR A 76 3.67 -11.54 -5.52
N TYR A 77 2.86 -11.55 -6.58
CA TYR A 77 1.78 -10.59 -6.77
C TYR A 77 0.55 -10.97 -5.94
N VAL A 78 0.61 -10.76 -4.64
CA VAL A 78 -0.49 -11.06 -3.71
C VAL A 78 -1.59 -10.03 -3.82
N THR A 79 -2.83 -10.47 -3.85
CA THR A 79 -4.01 -9.62 -3.96
C THR A 79 -5.18 -10.16 -3.15
N ASN A 80 -6.01 -9.26 -2.64
CA ASN A 80 -7.33 -9.54 -2.05
C ASN A 80 -8.48 -9.21 -3.02
N GLY A 81 -8.18 -8.89 -4.28
CA GLY A 81 -9.16 -8.60 -5.32
C GLY A 81 -9.88 -9.85 -5.85
N ALA A 82 -10.86 -9.63 -6.72
CA ALA A 82 -11.67 -10.70 -7.31
C ALA A 82 -10.89 -11.65 -8.23
N PHE A 83 -9.73 -11.21 -8.70
CA PHE A 83 -8.87 -11.99 -9.59
C PHE A 83 -7.44 -12.03 -9.07
N LYS A 84 -6.74 -13.12 -9.31
CA LYS A 84 -5.30 -13.28 -9.06
C LYS A 84 -4.55 -13.43 -10.37
N LEU A 85 -3.34 -12.85 -10.43
CA LEU A 85 -2.43 -12.99 -11.56
C LEU A 85 -1.81 -14.39 -11.53
N VAL A 86 -1.91 -15.14 -12.63
CA VAL A 86 -1.34 -16.50 -12.73
C VAL A 86 -0.23 -16.60 -13.77
N ARG A 87 -0.19 -15.67 -14.72
CA ARG A 87 0.84 -15.63 -15.75
C ARG A 87 1.09 -14.21 -16.23
N TRP A 88 2.35 -13.86 -16.39
CA TRP A 88 2.79 -12.59 -16.95
C TRP A 88 3.83 -12.83 -18.04
N ASP A 89 3.44 -12.69 -19.29
CA ASP A 89 4.35 -12.69 -20.42
C ASP A 89 4.64 -11.23 -20.81
N MET A 90 5.87 -10.80 -20.60
CA MET A 90 6.26 -9.41 -20.83
C MET A 90 5.97 -8.98 -22.28
N LYS A 91 5.25 -7.88 -22.43
CA LYS A 91 4.83 -7.29 -23.73
C LYS A 91 3.94 -8.17 -24.59
N ASP A 92 3.36 -9.23 -24.03
CA ASP A 92 2.45 -10.14 -24.72
C ASP A 92 1.11 -10.21 -23.98
N GLN A 93 1.04 -10.89 -22.83
CA GLN A 93 -0.23 -11.08 -22.14
C GLN A 93 -0.09 -11.17 -20.61
N LEU A 94 -1.17 -10.81 -19.94
CA LEU A 94 -1.44 -11.09 -18.55
C LEU A 94 -2.63 -12.05 -18.45
N VAL A 95 -2.49 -13.12 -17.67
CA VAL A 95 -3.55 -14.07 -17.43
C VAL A 95 -3.98 -14.00 -15.98
N PHE A 96 -5.27 -13.82 -15.77
CA PHE A 96 -5.89 -13.79 -14.45
C PHE A 96 -6.87 -14.93 -14.30
N GLU A 97 -6.96 -15.48 -13.09
CA GLU A 97 -7.96 -16.42 -12.67
C GLU A 97 -8.82 -15.82 -11.57
N LYS A 98 -10.01 -16.37 -11.38
CA LYS A 98 -10.87 -16.02 -10.25
C LYS A 98 -10.13 -16.28 -8.94
N ASN A 99 -10.17 -15.32 -8.03
CA ASN A 99 -9.68 -15.49 -6.67
C ASN A 99 -10.78 -16.17 -5.84
N GLU A 100 -10.47 -17.31 -5.24
CA GLU A 100 -11.44 -18.09 -4.44
C GLU A 100 -11.46 -17.67 -2.95
N ASN A 101 -10.60 -16.74 -2.55
CA ASN A 101 -10.52 -16.20 -1.17
C ASN A 101 -11.49 -15.06 -0.95
#